data_85052f717eea0457fc6132689e7982cf
#
_entry.id   85052f717eea0457fc6132689e7982cf
#
_cell.length_a   1.000
_cell.length_b   1.000
_cell.length_c   1.000
_cell.angle_alpha   90.00
_cell.angle_beta   90.00
_cell.angle_gamma   90.00
#
_symmetry.space_group_name_H-M   'P 1'
#
loop_
_entity.id
_entity.type
_entity.pdbx_description
1 polymer ?
#
loop_
_entity_poly.entity_id
_entity_poly.type
_entity_poly.pdbx_seq_one_letter_code
_entity_poly.pdbx_strand_id
1 'polypeptide(L)'
;MDRYILPNIKQYKNIDDLFESTDKSNTTRFTDKSSFLGTIIKTHHLCIVGEPGIGKSRLLKELESSLSSKDVVKCNAVDFNSKSIGTDVKYCIVDALDEVESNQFARVFREIKDFCENNKNANVVFSCRKHYVASYAHIFSSFTDLSYIELLRLENESVRDILSSCSKQVISNIEKSKKMLDLLSVPRYLEYFIEYQKENVNCKNIGQIFEQFVEKNILNAIDNYNHTQCDKNNLAILIQRVLEKIAFVMEIGRLDSITKDELYTILDGISGNMAQMVLSNLSLLFFENRILPKIRKQSQWQSQLQ
;
A
#
# COMPACT_ATOMS: atom_id res chain seq x y z
N MET A 1 0.04 5.23 16.76
CA MET A 1 0.84 6.47 16.68
C MET A 1 0.01 7.50 15.93
N ASP A 2 -0.52 8.53 16.64
CA ASP A 2 -1.40 9.52 15.98
C ASP A 2 -0.63 10.66 15.28
N ARG A 3 0.70 10.63 15.33
CA ARG A 3 1.50 11.65 14.68
C ARG A 3 1.72 11.29 13.22
N TYR A 4 1.19 12.12 12.31
CA TYR A 4 1.50 12.03 10.89
C TYR A 4 2.97 12.40 10.64
N ILE A 5 3.73 11.49 10.03
CA ILE A 5 5.12 11.73 9.65
C ILE A 5 5.11 12.38 8.27
N LEU A 6 5.65 13.59 8.18
CA LEU A 6 5.78 14.30 6.92
C LEU A 6 6.79 13.60 6.01
N PRO A 7 6.39 13.16 4.82
CA PRO A 7 7.32 12.56 3.87
C PRO A 7 8.14 13.65 3.16
N ASN A 8 9.35 13.29 2.76
CA ASN A 8 10.04 14.02 1.71
C ASN A 8 9.42 13.65 0.37
N ILE A 9 9.32 14.60 -0.55
CA ILE A 9 8.74 14.37 -1.86
C ILE A 9 9.63 14.87 -2.99
N LYS A 10 9.42 14.29 -4.18
CA LYS A 10 9.82 14.87 -5.45
C LYS A 10 8.59 15.19 -6.28
N GLN A 11 8.64 16.29 -7.00
CA GLN A 11 7.54 16.73 -7.86
C GLN A 11 7.99 16.66 -9.33
N TYR A 12 7.09 16.19 -10.18
CA TYR A 12 7.32 16.05 -11.61
C TYR A 12 6.09 16.54 -12.38
N LYS A 13 6.32 17.23 -13.50
CA LYS A 13 5.24 17.82 -14.31
C LYS A 13 4.58 16.80 -15.24
N ASN A 14 5.32 15.78 -15.61
CA ASN A 14 4.87 14.75 -16.55
C ASN A 14 5.53 13.39 -16.21
N ILE A 15 5.16 12.36 -16.95
CA ILE A 15 5.65 11.01 -16.74
C ILE A 15 7.12 10.83 -17.15
N ASP A 16 7.58 11.55 -18.16
CA ASP A 16 8.97 11.46 -18.66
C ASP A 16 9.91 12.01 -17.58
N ASP A 17 9.56 13.15 -16.99
CA ASP A 17 10.31 13.73 -15.86
C ASP A 17 10.41 12.73 -14.68
N LEU A 18 9.35 11.94 -14.42
CA LEU A 18 9.30 10.96 -13.32
C LEU A 18 10.34 9.84 -13.50
N PHE A 19 10.63 9.44 -14.74
CA PHE A 19 11.54 8.32 -15.03
C PHE A 19 12.92 8.75 -15.52
N GLU A 20 13.04 9.89 -16.20
CA GLU A 20 14.31 10.38 -16.75
C GLU A 20 15.10 11.26 -15.79
N SER A 21 14.43 11.89 -14.82
CA SER A 21 15.10 12.79 -13.88
C SER A 21 16.03 12.03 -12.93
N THR A 22 17.32 12.13 -13.18
CA THR A 22 18.39 11.66 -12.28
C THR A 22 18.74 12.68 -11.20
N ASP A 23 18.14 13.86 -11.24
CA ASP A 23 18.50 14.98 -10.38
C ASP A 23 18.00 14.78 -8.94
N LYS A 24 18.94 14.69 -8.00
CA LYS A 24 18.67 14.59 -6.57
C LYS A 24 18.26 15.95 -5.96
N SER A 25 18.43 17.05 -6.69
CA SER A 25 18.20 18.42 -6.19
C SER A 25 16.73 18.78 -5.99
N ASN A 26 15.79 18.03 -6.60
CA ASN A 26 14.36 18.35 -6.58
C ASN A 26 13.60 17.76 -5.37
N THR A 27 14.31 17.36 -4.32
CA THR A 27 13.65 16.88 -3.10
C THR A 27 13.11 18.05 -2.28
N THR A 28 11.80 18.09 -2.06
CA THR A 28 11.15 19.10 -1.23
C THR A 28 10.89 18.51 0.15
N ARG A 29 11.31 19.26 1.19
CA ARG A 29 11.06 18.96 2.60
C ARG A 29 10.05 19.96 3.14
N PHE A 30 9.10 19.48 3.92
CA PHE A 30 8.11 20.32 4.56
C PHE A 30 8.34 20.33 6.07
N THR A 31 8.18 21.50 6.66
CA THR A 31 8.30 21.70 8.09
C THR A 31 6.97 21.51 8.82
N ASP A 32 5.86 21.67 8.09
CA ASP A 32 4.52 21.55 8.62
C ASP A 32 3.55 20.88 7.64
N LYS A 33 2.51 20.26 8.22
CA LYS A 33 1.49 19.51 7.49
C LYS A 33 0.64 20.40 6.58
N SER A 34 0.35 21.63 7.00
CA SER A 34 -0.54 22.52 6.26
C SER A 34 0.10 22.96 4.95
N SER A 35 1.39 23.34 4.97
CA SER A 35 2.16 23.67 3.77
C SER A 35 2.25 22.49 2.81
N PHE A 36 2.47 21.28 3.34
CA PHE A 36 2.52 20.06 2.55
C PHE A 36 1.19 19.77 1.85
N LEU A 37 0.09 19.71 2.60
CA LEU A 37 -1.24 19.47 2.03
C LEU A 37 -1.67 20.60 1.10
N GLY A 38 -1.32 21.85 1.43
CA GLY A 38 -1.57 23.00 0.57
C GLY A 38 -0.89 22.89 -0.80
N THR A 39 0.28 22.28 -0.89
CA THR A 39 0.95 22.01 -2.17
C THR A 39 0.15 20.99 -3.00
N ILE A 40 -0.34 19.92 -2.37
CA ILE A 40 -1.16 18.89 -3.04
C ILE A 40 -2.48 19.48 -3.53
N ILE A 41 -3.16 20.25 -2.68
CA ILE A 41 -4.46 20.87 -2.99
C ILE A 41 -4.39 21.85 -4.18
N LYS A 42 -3.27 22.53 -4.34
CA LYS A 42 -3.05 23.49 -5.44
C LYS A 42 -2.74 22.82 -6.78
N THR A 43 -2.36 21.56 -6.77
CA THR A 43 -2.07 20.80 -8.00
C THR A 43 -3.38 20.26 -8.58
N HIS A 44 -3.64 20.55 -9.86
CA HIS A 44 -4.95 20.29 -10.47
C HIS A 44 -5.26 18.79 -10.55
N HIS A 45 -4.47 18.02 -11.31
CA HIS A 45 -4.57 16.57 -11.36
C HIS A 45 -3.25 15.95 -10.92
N LEU A 46 -3.32 15.02 -9.96
CA LEU A 46 -2.13 14.53 -9.28
C LEU A 46 -2.12 13.01 -9.14
N CYS A 47 -1.03 12.40 -9.56
CA CYS A 47 -0.68 11.02 -9.23
C CYS A 47 0.36 10.98 -8.11
N ILE A 48 0.00 10.43 -6.96
CA ILE A 48 0.92 10.17 -5.85
C ILE A 48 1.55 8.80 -6.05
N VAL A 49 2.85 8.79 -6.32
CA VAL A 49 3.61 7.57 -6.55
C VAL A 49 4.56 7.23 -5.40
N GLY A 50 4.95 5.98 -5.29
CA GLY A 50 5.92 5.54 -4.29
C GLY A 50 5.84 4.05 -4.01
N GLU A 51 6.81 3.57 -3.22
CA GLU A 51 6.93 2.18 -2.82
C GLU A 51 5.75 1.71 -1.93
N PRO A 52 5.55 0.38 -1.82
CA PRO A 52 4.62 -0.18 -0.83
C PRO A 52 5.00 0.27 0.59
N GLY A 53 4.00 0.62 1.41
CA GLY A 53 4.25 1.02 2.79
C GLY A 53 4.80 2.44 3.00
N ILE A 54 5.06 3.21 1.94
CA ILE A 54 5.59 4.59 2.01
C ILE A 54 4.59 5.62 2.55
N GLY A 55 3.31 5.26 2.65
CA GLY A 55 2.28 6.14 3.24
C GLY A 55 1.33 6.80 2.26
N LYS A 56 1.21 6.37 1.00
CA LYS A 56 0.29 6.94 -0.01
C LYS A 56 -1.15 7.03 0.49
N SER A 57 -1.74 5.92 0.93
CA SER A 57 -3.13 5.88 1.42
C SER A 57 -3.32 6.71 2.69
N ARG A 58 -2.29 6.78 3.56
CA ARG A 58 -2.30 7.65 4.74
C ARG A 58 -2.34 9.11 4.34
N LEU A 59 -1.53 9.51 3.35
CA LEU A 59 -1.55 10.86 2.80
C LEU A 59 -2.93 11.22 2.23
N LEU A 60 -3.54 10.31 1.44
CA LEU A 60 -4.88 10.54 0.90
C LEU A 60 -5.94 10.69 2.00
N LYS A 61 -5.82 9.95 3.11
CA LYS A 61 -6.70 10.10 4.27
C LYS A 61 -6.49 11.44 4.98
N GLU A 62 -5.25 11.89 5.11
CA GLU A 62 -4.94 13.20 5.70
C GLU A 62 -5.45 14.34 4.81
N LEU A 63 -5.33 14.18 3.48
CA LEU A 63 -5.89 15.13 2.51
C LEU A 63 -7.40 15.20 2.62
N GLU A 64 -8.10 14.07 2.60
CA GLU A 64 -9.55 13.98 2.80
C GLU A 64 -9.99 14.70 4.09
N SER A 65 -9.29 14.44 5.21
CA SER A 65 -9.60 15.05 6.51
C SER A 65 -9.35 16.57 6.55
N SER A 66 -8.54 17.11 5.65
CA SER A 66 -8.24 18.54 5.57
C SER A 66 -9.21 19.32 4.68
N LEU A 67 -10.04 18.62 3.91
CA LEU A 67 -11.02 19.19 3.00
C LEU A 67 -12.43 19.17 3.63
N SER A 68 -13.30 20.02 3.12
CA SER A 68 -14.73 19.97 3.51
C SER A 68 -15.38 18.68 2.98
N SER A 69 -16.09 17.95 3.83
CA SER A 69 -16.77 16.71 3.45
C SER A 69 -17.80 16.86 2.30
N LYS A 70 -18.27 18.09 2.07
CA LYS A 70 -19.19 18.40 0.95
C LYS A 70 -18.46 18.54 -0.39
N ASP A 71 -17.17 18.83 -0.35
CA ASP A 71 -16.35 19.14 -1.52
C ASP A 71 -15.52 17.93 -1.98
N VAL A 72 -15.46 16.84 -1.20
CA VAL A 72 -14.58 15.70 -1.46
C VAL A 72 -15.34 14.39 -1.55
N VAL A 73 -15.00 13.59 -2.54
CA VAL A 73 -15.35 12.17 -2.65
C VAL A 73 -14.09 11.35 -2.68
N LYS A 74 -14.07 10.27 -1.88
CA LYS A 74 -12.98 9.31 -1.86
C LYS A 74 -13.48 7.90 -2.12
N CYS A 75 -12.78 7.18 -2.97
CA CYS A 75 -13.05 5.77 -3.27
C CYS A 75 -11.76 5.00 -3.54
N ASN A 76 -11.84 3.67 -3.53
CA ASN A 76 -10.79 2.84 -4.09
C ASN A 76 -10.94 2.80 -5.62
N ALA A 77 -9.80 2.71 -6.32
CA ALA A 77 -9.81 2.66 -7.79
C ALA A 77 -10.60 1.49 -8.36
N VAL A 78 -10.65 0.37 -7.64
CA VAL A 78 -11.43 -0.82 -8.04
C VAL A 78 -12.93 -0.54 -8.08
N ASP A 79 -13.40 0.33 -7.16
CA ASP A 79 -14.81 0.68 -7.00
C ASP A 79 -15.15 2.01 -7.71
N PHE A 80 -14.18 2.56 -8.46
CA PHE A 80 -14.38 3.84 -9.14
C PHE A 80 -15.50 3.75 -10.19
N ASN A 81 -16.47 4.64 -10.04
CA ASN A 81 -17.58 4.80 -10.96
C ASN A 81 -17.90 6.30 -11.10
N SER A 82 -17.53 6.90 -12.20
CA SER A 82 -17.74 8.33 -12.47
C SER A 82 -19.21 8.76 -12.39
N LYS A 83 -20.13 7.84 -12.71
CA LYS A 83 -21.59 8.11 -12.67
C LYS A 83 -22.16 8.25 -11.26
N SER A 84 -21.47 7.70 -10.26
CA SER A 84 -21.88 7.79 -8.85
C SER A 84 -21.32 9.04 -8.15
N ILE A 85 -20.45 9.80 -8.82
CA ILE A 85 -19.83 11.01 -8.28
C ILE A 85 -20.65 12.22 -8.71
N GLY A 86 -21.06 13.04 -7.74
CA GLY A 86 -21.85 14.25 -8.01
C GLY A 86 -21.07 15.30 -8.81
N THR A 87 -21.77 16.16 -9.54
CA THR A 87 -21.17 17.23 -10.37
C THR A 87 -20.55 18.37 -9.57
N ASP A 88 -20.91 18.51 -8.28
CA ASP A 88 -20.46 19.62 -7.42
C ASP A 88 -19.21 19.29 -6.62
N VAL A 89 -18.58 18.13 -6.89
CA VAL A 89 -17.36 17.67 -6.21
C VAL A 89 -16.17 18.48 -6.68
N LYS A 90 -15.43 19.07 -5.73
CA LYS A 90 -14.20 19.81 -6.01
C LYS A 90 -12.94 18.91 -5.97
N TYR A 91 -12.99 17.84 -5.20
CA TYR A 91 -11.86 16.90 -5.05
C TYR A 91 -12.35 15.46 -5.17
N CYS A 92 -11.81 14.73 -6.11
CA CYS A 92 -12.00 13.30 -6.24
C CYS A 92 -10.71 12.58 -5.86
N ILE A 93 -10.73 11.82 -4.77
CA ILE A 93 -9.58 11.07 -4.25
C ILE A 93 -9.77 9.60 -4.58
N VAL A 94 -8.85 9.05 -5.38
CA VAL A 94 -8.89 7.64 -5.82
C VAL A 94 -7.67 6.90 -5.28
N ASP A 95 -7.87 5.99 -4.35
CA ASP A 95 -6.74 5.23 -3.75
C ASP A 95 -6.47 3.94 -4.51
N ALA A 96 -5.20 3.55 -4.53
CA ALA A 96 -4.72 2.25 -4.96
C ALA A 96 -5.05 1.87 -6.41
N LEU A 97 -4.71 2.73 -7.36
CA LEU A 97 -4.90 2.47 -8.80
C LEU A 97 -4.15 1.21 -9.27
N ASP A 98 -3.05 0.87 -8.60
CA ASP A 98 -2.27 -0.35 -8.84
C ASP A 98 -2.99 -1.65 -8.39
N GLU A 99 -4.13 -1.57 -7.72
CA GLU A 99 -4.92 -2.73 -7.31
C GLU A 99 -6.00 -3.11 -8.34
N VAL A 100 -6.20 -2.28 -9.34
CA VAL A 100 -7.12 -2.59 -10.45
C VAL A 100 -6.56 -3.74 -11.28
N GLU A 101 -7.41 -4.72 -11.60
CA GLU A 101 -7.02 -5.84 -12.47
C GLU A 101 -6.47 -5.34 -13.81
N SER A 102 -5.42 -5.99 -14.33
CA SER A 102 -4.73 -5.56 -15.55
C SER A 102 -5.66 -5.45 -16.77
N ASN A 103 -6.67 -6.32 -16.86
CA ASN A 103 -7.68 -6.30 -17.92
C ASN A 103 -8.70 -5.16 -17.78
N GLN A 104 -8.82 -4.55 -16.60
CA GLN A 104 -9.74 -3.45 -16.31
C GLN A 104 -9.02 -2.11 -16.17
N PHE A 105 -7.69 -2.12 -16.02
CA PHE A 105 -6.90 -0.93 -15.74
C PHE A 105 -7.14 0.19 -16.76
N ALA A 106 -7.01 -0.11 -18.05
CA ALA A 106 -7.21 0.87 -19.12
C ALA A 106 -8.63 1.48 -19.11
N ARG A 107 -9.65 0.69 -18.74
CA ARG A 107 -11.02 1.16 -18.61
C ARG A 107 -11.18 2.12 -17.43
N VAL A 108 -10.71 1.70 -16.25
CA VAL A 108 -10.82 2.54 -15.02
C VAL A 108 -10.04 3.84 -15.18
N PHE A 109 -8.82 3.78 -15.75
CA PHE A 109 -8.04 4.97 -16.00
C PHE A 109 -8.71 5.93 -16.97
N ARG A 110 -9.34 5.41 -18.03
CA ARG A 110 -10.13 6.22 -18.98
C ARG A 110 -11.32 6.86 -18.28
N GLU A 111 -12.07 6.14 -17.45
CA GLU A 111 -13.18 6.69 -16.68
C GLU A 111 -12.74 7.82 -15.75
N ILE A 112 -11.56 7.71 -15.12
CA ILE A 112 -10.98 8.80 -14.31
C ILE A 112 -10.66 10.01 -15.20
N LYS A 113 -10.05 9.80 -16.36
CA LYS A 113 -9.72 10.87 -17.30
C LYS A 113 -10.97 11.56 -17.84
N ASP A 114 -11.97 10.77 -18.27
CA ASP A 114 -13.26 11.30 -18.75
C ASP A 114 -13.97 12.10 -17.65
N PHE A 115 -13.87 11.66 -16.39
CA PHE A 115 -14.39 12.41 -15.25
C PHE A 115 -13.69 13.79 -15.13
N CYS A 116 -12.37 13.87 -15.27
CA CYS A 116 -11.61 15.12 -15.24
C CYS A 116 -12.02 16.06 -16.39
N GLU A 117 -12.16 15.53 -17.60
CA GLU A 117 -12.52 16.31 -18.79
C GLU A 117 -13.93 16.89 -18.69
N ASN A 118 -14.87 16.13 -18.09
CA ASN A 118 -16.26 16.55 -17.90
C ASN A 118 -16.47 17.46 -16.68
N ASN A 119 -15.55 17.44 -15.70
CA ASN A 119 -15.66 18.21 -14.45
C ASN A 119 -14.43 19.09 -14.26
N LYS A 120 -14.25 20.09 -15.14
CA LYS A 120 -13.06 20.96 -15.19
C LYS A 120 -12.71 21.68 -13.90
N ASN A 121 -13.66 21.80 -12.97
CA ASN A 121 -13.44 22.43 -11.66
C ASN A 121 -13.06 21.40 -10.57
N ALA A 122 -13.09 20.10 -10.89
CA ALA A 122 -12.72 19.05 -9.96
C ALA A 122 -11.22 18.71 -10.07
N ASN A 123 -10.55 18.69 -8.95
CA ASN A 123 -9.18 18.18 -8.85
C ASN A 123 -9.22 16.69 -8.56
N VAL A 124 -8.50 15.90 -9.32
CA VAL A 124 -8.39 14.46 -9.08
C VAL A 124 -7.01 14.12 -8.52
N VAL A 125 -7.00 13.43 -7.39
CA VAL A 125 -5.77 12.96 -6.74
C VAL A 125 -5.85 11.45 -6.60
N PHE A 126 -4.94 10.73 -7.20
CA PHE A 126 -4.92 9.27 -7.08
C PHE A 126 -3.55 8.73 -6.69
N SER A 127 -3.54 7.54 -6.07
CA SER A 127 -2.31 6.87 -5.69
C SER A 127 -2.02 5.67 -6.58
N CYS A 128 -0.73 5.46 -6.88
CA CYS A 128 -0.25 4.33 -7.66
C CYS A 128 1.18 3.93 -7.24
N ARG A 129 1.58 2.70 -7.50
CA ARG A 129 2.99 2.30 -7.36
C ARG A 129 3.81 2.76 -8.55
N LYS A 130 5.04 3.24 -8.30
CA LYS A 130 5.91 3.76 -9.35
C LYS A 130 6.18 2.75 -10.47
N HIS A 131 6.46 1.49 -10.14
CA HIS A 131 6.68 0.44 -11.14
C HIS A 131 5.42 0.15 -11.98
N TYR A 132 4.22 0.33 -11.39
CA TYR A 132 2.96 0.15 -12.10
C TYR A 132 2.75 1.28 -13.12
N VAL A 133 3.07 2.52 -12.73
CA VAL A 133 3.09 3.67 -13.65
C VAL A 133 4.06 3.41 -14.82
N ALA A 134 5.25 2.85 -14.56
CA ALA A 134 6.20 2.47 -15.60
C ALA A 134 5.63 1.42 -16.57
N SER A 135 4.98 0.37 -16.03
CA SER A 135 4.40 -0.70 -16.84
C SER A 135 3.27 -0.24 -17.75
N TYR A 136 2.56 0.82 -17.37
CA TYR A 136 1.44 1.40 -18.10
C TYR A 136 1.73 2.83 -18.59
N ALA A 137 3.00 3.18 -18.81
CA ALA A 137 3.43 4.53 -19.17
C ALA A 137 2.65 5.11 -20.35
N HIS A 138 2.37 4.31 -21.37
CA HIS A 138 1.60 4.72 -22.56
C HIS A 138 0.15 5.15 -22.22
N ILE A 139 -0.47 4.58 -21.16
CA ILE A 139 -1.80 4.96 -20.71
C ILE A 139 -1.70 6.27 -19.92
N PHE A 140 -0.73 6.37 -19.00
CA PHE A 140 -0.52 7.58 -18.20
C PHE A 140 -0.15 8.81 -19.07
N SER A 141 0.66 8.64 -20.12
CA SER A 141 1.03 9.70 -21.05
C SER A 141 -0.17 10.28 -21.82
N SER A 142 -1.29 9.53 -21.91
CA SER A 142 -2.51 10.03 -22.53
C SER A 142 -3.22 11.11 -21.71
N PHE A 143 -2.82 11.33 -20.44
CA PHE A 143 -3.37 12.32 -19.55
C PHE A 143 -2.37 13.49 -19.39
N THR A 144 -2.42 14.45 -20.32
CA THR A 144 -1.41 15.51 -20.46
C THR A 144 -1.31 16.45 -19.27
N ASP A 145 -2.41 16.70 -18.55
CA ASP A 145 -2.47 17.62 -17.40
C ASP A 145 -2.18 16.94 -16.06
N LEU A 146 -1.65 15.71 -16.10
CA LEU A 146 -1.33 14.94 -14.92
C LEU A 146 0.07 15.25 -14.40
N SER A 147 0.15 15.73 -13.18
CA SER A 147 1.39 15.93 -12.44
C SER A 147 1.66 14.76 -11.50
N TYR A 148 2.91 14.59 -11.06
CA TYR A 148 3.31 13.49 -10.20
C TYR A 148 4.00 14.00 -8.94
N ILE A 149 3.70 13.34 -7.80
CA ILE A 149 4.45 13.48 -6.56
C ILE A 149 4.95 12.09 -6.16
N GLU A 150 6.26 11.95 -6.04
CA GLU A 150 6.89 10.74 -5.50
C GLU A 150 7.14 10.91 -4.01
N LEU A 151 6.55 10.03 -3.21
CA LEU A 151 6.86 9.92 -1.79
C LEU A 151 8.18 9.16 -1.62
N LEU A 152 9.10 9.76 -0.90
CA LEU A 152 10.43 9.19 -0.65
C LEU A 152 10.49 8.52 0.72
N ARG A 153 11.43 7.61 0.86
CA ARG A 153 11.78 7.00 2.15
C ARG A 153 12.21 8.09 3.14
N LEU A 154 12.00 7.81 4.41
CA LEU A 154 12.46 8.68 5.49
C LEU A 154 13.99 8.76 5.50
N GLU A 155 14.50 9.92 5.78
CA GLU A 155 15.94 10.09 6.02
C GLU A 155 16.34 9.48 7.36
N ASN A 156 17.60 9.10 7.47
CA ASN A 156 18.13 8.49 8.69
C ASN A 156 17.94 9.38 9.92
N GLU A 157 18.03 10.70 9.76
CA GLU A 157 17.79 11.67 10.83
C GLU A 157 16.34 11.60 11.31
N SER A 158 15.37 11.62 10.39
CA SER A 158 13.95 11.49 10.72
C SER A 158 13.63 10.16 11.41
N VAL A 159 14.27 9.06 10.97
CA VAL A 159 14.14 7.76 11.64
C VAL A 159 14.68 7.81 13.06
N ARG A 160 15.85 8.41 13.27
CA ARG A 160 16.46 8.58 14.60
C ARG A 160 15.58 9.41 15.54
N ASP A 161 15.07 10.54 15.03
CA ASP A 161 14.19 11.41 15.80
C ASP A 161 12.94 10.69 16.29
N ILE A 162 12.35 9.87 15.43
CA ILE A 162 11.17 9.07 15.76
C ILE A 162 11.53 7.96 16.75
N LEU A 163 12.70 7.33 16.60
CA LEU A 163 13.20 6.30 17.51
C LEU A 163 13.74 6.85 18.84
N SER A 164 13.85 8.17 19.00
CA SER A 164 14.36 8.78 20.23
C SER A 164 13.57 8.39 21.49
N SER A 165 12.32 7.96 21.34
CA SER A 165 11.50 7.39 22.41
C SER A 165 11.88 5.96 22.81
N CYS A 166 12.70 5.27 22.03
CA CYS A 166 13.17 3.93 22.31
C CYS A 166 14.40 3.93 23.23
N SER A 167 14.75 2.77 23.80
CA SER A 167 15.94 2.64 24.64
C SER A 167 17.22 2.92 23.83
N LYS A 168 18.25 3.50 24.49
CA LYS A 168 19.55 3.79 23.88
C LYS A 168 20.20 2.54 23.26
N GLN A 169 20.00 1.39 23.88
CA GLN A 169 20.57 0.11 23.38
C GLN A 169 19.91 -0.31 22.07
N VAL A 170 18.59 -0.15 21.93
CA VAL A 170 17.86 -0.43 20.71
C VAL A 170 18.32 0.48 19.58
N ILE A 171 18.44 1.79 19.83
CA ILE A 171 18.93 2.77 18.86
C ILE A 171 20.33 2.41 18.39
N SER A 172 21.24 2.12 19.33
CA SER A 172 22.62 1.71 18.99
C SER A 172 22.70 0.44 18.14
N ASN A 173 21.81 -0.54 18.37
CA ASN A 173 21.75 -1.75 17.57
C ASN A 173 21.25 -1.48 16.14
N ILE A 174 20.25 -0.59 15.99
CA ILE A 174 19.72 -0.18 14.69
C ILE A 174 20.80 0.56 13.89
N GLU A 175 21.49 1.51 14.51
CA GLU A 175 22.53 2.33 13.86
C GLU A 175 23.72 1.51 13.34
N LYS A 176 24.03 0.39 13.98
CA LYS A 176 25.07 -0.54 13.53
C LYS A 176 24.68 -1.35 12.32
N SER A 177 23.41 -1.40 11.97
CA SER A 177 22.88 -2.18 10.85
C SER A 177 22.30 -1.28 9.75
N LYS A 178 23.07 -1.07 8.67
CA LYS A 178 22.61 -0.34 7.49
C LYS A 178 21.30 -0.92 6.94
N LYS A 179 21.17 -2.26 6.93
CA LYS A 179 19.96 -2.94 6.47
C LYS A 179 18.74 -2.61 7.35
N MET A 180 18.94 -2.48 8.67
CA MET A 180 17.88 -2.12 9.60
C MET A 180 17.43 -0.67 9.37
N LEU A 181 18.37 0.26 9.23
CA LEU A 181 18.06 1.66 8.92
C LEU A 181 17.31 1.78 7.59
N ASP A 182 17.75 1.07 6.56
CA ASP A 182 17.11 1.06 5.26
C ASP A 182 15.68 0.50 5.33
N LEU A 183 15.45 -0.56 6.08
CA LEU A 183 14.11 -1.09 6.35
C LEU A 183 13.23 -0.08 7.06
N LEU A 184 13.72 0.50 8.15
CA LEU A 184 12.96 1.46 8.99
C LEU A 184 12.79 2.82 8.32
N SER A 185 13.47 3.09 7.21
CA SER A 185 13.22 4.27 6.38
C SER A 185 11.85 4.22 5.67
N VAL A 186 11.23 3.04 5.59
CA VAL A 186 9.84 2.89 5.13
C VAL A 186 8.90 3.10 6.30
N PRO A 187 8.01 4.12 6.28
CA PRO A 187 7.17 4.51 7.42
C PRO A 187 6.37 3.36 8.04
N ARG A 188 5.85 2.46 7.23
CA ARG A 188 5.08 1.30 7.69
C ARG A 188 5.90 0.37 8.59
N TYR A 189 7.13 0.05 8.20
CA TYR A 189 7.99 -0.82 9.02
C TYR A 189 8.47 -0.11 10.29
N LEU A 190 8.69 1.20 10.21
CA LEU A 190 9.01 2.00 11.39
C LEU A 190 7.85 2.02 12.40
N GLU A 191 6.61 2.20 11.92
CA GLU A 191 5.41 2.17 12.76
C GLU A 191 5.26 0.82 13.46
N TYR A 192 5.41 -0.29 12.73
CA TYR A 192 5.40 -1.63 13.33
C TYR A 192 6.50 -1.82 14.36
N PHE A 193 7.72 -1.40 14.04
CA PHE A 193 8.83 -1.50 14.97
C PHE A 193 8.55 -0.76 16.27
N ILE A 194 7.99 0.44 16.22
CA ILE A 194 7.67 1.23 17.41
C ILE A 194 6.53 0.59 18.22
N GLU A 195 5.51 0.07 17.57
CA GLU A 195 4.44 -0.67 18.25
C GLU A 195 5.01 -1.86 19.02
N TYR A 196 5.93 -2.59 18.41
CA TYR A 196 6.61 -3.72 19.04
C TYR A 196 7.45 -3.34 20.24
N GLN A 197 8.19 -2.24 20.15
CA GLN A 197 9.00 -1.79 21.27
C GLN A 197 8.14 -1.42 22.50
N LYS A 198 6.91 -0.96 22.29
CA LYS A 198 5.95 -0.69 23.36
C LYS A 198 5.49 -1.95 24.08
N GLU A 199 5.42 -3.08 23.37
CA GLU A 199 5.06 -4.38 23.93
C GLU A 199 6.23 -5.10 24.64
N ASN A 200 7.34 -4.40 24.89
CA ASN A 200 8.57 -4.92 25.55
C ASN A 200 9.26 -6.08 24.80
N VAL A 201 9.02 -6.19 23.51
CA VAL A 201 9.66 -7.21 22.68
C VAL A 201 11.04 -6.74 22.25
N ASN A 202 12.07 -7.44 22.67
CA ASN A 202 13.47 -7.08 22.39
C ASN A 202 13.90 -7.65 21.02
N CYS A 203 13.49 -6.99 19.92
CA CYS A 203 13.89 -7.40 18.58
C CYS A 203 15.38 -7.19 18.33
N LYS A 204 16.11 -8.26 18.15
CA LYS A 204 17.57 -8.25 17.95
C LYS A 204 17.98 -8.14 16.48
N ASN A 205 17.08 -8.51 15.56
CA ASN A 205 17.38 -8.50 14.13
C ASN A 205 16.13 -8.28 13.27
N ILE A 206 16.33 -8.02 11.98
CA ILE A 206 15.27 -7.78 10.99
C ILE A 206 14.32 -8.96 10.87
N GLY A 207 14.83 -10.20 10.92
CA GLY A 207 14.01 -11.40 10.80
C GLY A 207 12.92 -11.45 11.87
N GLN A 208 13.28 -11.14 13.12
CA GLN A 208 12.31 -11.10 14.23
C GLN A 208 11.22 -10.03 14.03
N ILE A 209 11.56 -8.89 13.44
CA ILE A 209 10.56 -7.85 13.14
C ILE A 209 9.56 -8.36 12.09
N PHE A 210 10.06 -9.02 11.04
CA PHE A 210 9.19 -9.59 10.00
C PHE A 210 8.35 -10.75 10.53
N GLU A 211 8.96 -11.67 11.29
CA GLU A 211 8.26 -12.80 11.89
C GLU A 211 7.05 -12.33 12.71
N GLN A 212 7.30 -11.41 13.60
CA GLN A 212 6.24 -10.85 14.43
C GLN A 212 5.21 -10.06 13.62
N PHE A 213 5.65 -9.30 12.62
CA PHE A 213 4.75 -8.62 11.69
C PHE A 213 3.80 -9.61 11.00
N VAL A 214 4.34 -10.71 10.49
CA VAL A 214 3.54 -11.77 9.83
C VAL A 214 2.58 -12.38 10.83
N GLU A 215 3.05 -12.76 12.02
CA GLU A 215 2.23 -13.33 13.08
C GLU A 215 1.06 -12.42 13.47
N LYS A 216 1.31 -11.13 13.73
CA LYS A 216 0.26 -10.16 14.07
C LYS A 216 -0.78 -10.02 12.96
N ASN A 217 -0.34 -9.95 11.69
CA ASN A 217 -1.28 -9.87 10.57
C ASN A 217 -2.11 -11.14 10.40
N ILE A 218 -1.52 -12.32 10.63
CA ILE A 218 -2.25 -13.60 10.61
C ILE A 218 -3.33 -13.59 11.70
N LEU A 219 -2.99 -13.23 12.93
CA LEU A 219 -3.93 -13.19 14.04
C LEU A 219 -5.06 -12.19 13.79
N ASN A 220 -4.75 -11.00 13.30
CA ASN A 220 -5.76 -9.99 12.93
C ASN A 220 -6.70 -10.51 11.83
N ALA A 221 -6.17 -11.19 10.82
CA ALA A 221 -6.99 -11.77 9.76
C ALA A 221 -7.93 -12.86 10.29
N ILE A 222 -7.45 -13.71 11.20
CA ILE A 222 -8.24 -14.75 11.85
C ILE A 222 -9.36 -14.13 12.71
N ASP A 223 -9.06 -13.07 13.47
CA ASP A 223 -10.03 -12.41 14.34
C ASP A 223 -11.14 -11.72 13.53
N ASN A 224 -10.81 -11.15 12.39
CA ASN A 224 -11.80 -10.51 11.50
C ASN A 224 -12.73 -11.52 10.80
N TYR A 225 -12.39 -12.79 10.77
CA TYR A 225 -13.15 -13.81 10.01
C TYR A 225 -14.15 -14.62 10.86
N ASN A 226 -14.44 -14.25 12.10
CA ASN A 226 -15.49 -14.86 12.96
C ASN A 226 -15.57 -16.42 12.92
N HIS A 227 -14.44 -17.09 13.02
CA HIS A 227 -14.42 -18.57 13.09
C HIS A 227 -14.78 -19.06 14.50
N THR A 228 -16.00 -19.51 14.67
CA THR A 228 -16.52 -20.04 15.95
C THR A 228 -16.09 -21.48 16.27
N GLN A 229 -15.44 -22.19 15.35
CA GLN A 229 -15.19 -23.65 15.48
C GLN A 229 -13.75 -24.11 15.31
N CYS A 230 -12.76 -23.21 15.08
CA CYS A 230 -11.38 -23.62 14.86
C CYS A 230 -10.46 -23.09 15.95
N ASP A 231 -9.50 -23.93 16.37
CA ASP A 231 -8.40 -23.49 17.22
C ASP A 231 -7.55 -22.46 16.45
N LYS A 232 -7.64 -21.20 16.88
CA LYS A 232 -6.96 -20.06 16.26
C LYS A 232 -5.46 -20.28 16.12
N ASN A 233 -4.83 -20.96 17.09
CA ASN A 233 -3.39 -21.21 17.07
C ASN A 233 -3.02 -22.19 15.96
N ASN A 234 -3.77 -23.28 15.80
CA ASN A 234 -3.55 -24.26 14.75
C ASN A 234 -3.77 -23.63 13.35
N LEU A 235 -4.77 -22.78 13.22
CA LEU A 235 -5.03 -22.05 11.97
C LEU A 235 -3.89 -21.06 11.65
N ALA A 236 -3.40 -20.32 12.64
CA ALA A 236 -2.28 -19.39 12.46
C ALA A 236 -1.02 -20.11 11.98
N ILE A 237 -0.67 -21.26 12.60
CA ILE A 237 0.47 -22.08 12.19
C ILE A 237 0.30 -22.57 10.74
N LEU A 238 -0.90 -23.00 10.37
CA LEU A 238 -1.17 -23.47 9.01
C LEU A 238 -1.01 -22.34 7.98
N ILE A 239 -1.58 -21.16 8.24
CA ILE A 239 -1.46 -19.99 7.38
C ILE A 239 0.01 -19.59 7.23
N GLN A 240 0.77 -19.57 8.32
CA GLN A 240 2.20 -19.26 8.28
C GLN A 240 2.96 -20.22 7.38
N ARG A 241 2.75 -21.53 7.52
CA ARG A 241 3.39 -22.55 6.67
C ARG A 241 3.04 -22.40 5.19
N VAL A 242 1.81 -22.01 4.88
CA VAL A 242 1.39 -21.75 3.50
C VAL A 242 2.10 -20.51 2.97
N LEU A 243 2.19 -19.43 3.75
CA LEU A 243 2.92 -18.23 3.36
C LEU A 243 4.40 -18.50 3.13
N GLU A 244 5.04 -19.32 3.98
CA GLU A 244 6.42 -19.76 3.82
C GLU A 244 6.62 -20.56 2.51
N LYS A 245 5.69 -21.48 2.19
CA LYS A 245 5.71 -22.20 0.92
C LYS A 245 5.58 -21.26 -0.28
N ILE A 246 4.63 -20.32 -0.23
CA ILE A 246 4.44 -19.33 -1.28
C ILE A 246 5.71 -18.51 -1.48
N ALA A 247 6.27 -17.96 -0.40
CA ALA A 247 7.49 -17.18 -0.45
C ALA A 247 8.67 -17.97 -1.03
N PHE A 248 8.81 -19.25 -0.65
CA PHE A 248 9.85 -20.14 -1.16
C PHE A 248 9.71 -20.40 -2.67
N VAL A 249 8.48 -20.68 -3.15
CA VAL A 249 8.23 -20.88 -4.58
C VAL A 249 8.51 -19.60 -5.38
N MET A 250 8.09 -18.45 -4.87
CA MET A 250 8.34 -17.16 -5.51
C MET A 250 9.83 -16.84 -5.57
N GLU A 251 10.59 -17.10 -4.49
CA GLU A 251 12.03 -16.86 -4.44
C GLU A 251 12.81 -17.75 -5.42
N ILE A 252 12.54 -19.06 -5.43
CA ILE A 252 13.19 -20.00 -6.36
C ILE A 252 12.81 -19.69 -7.81
N GLY A 253 11.53 -19.42 -8.06
CA GLY A 253 11.00 -19.09 -9.39
C GLY A 253 11.36 -17.68 -9.85
N ARG A 254 11.93 -16.83 -8.97
CA ARG A 254 12.11 -15.39 -9.20
C ARG A 254 10.83 -14.72 -9.70
N LEU A 255 9.71 -15.05 -9.05
CA LEU A 255 8.38 -14.61 -9.41
C LEU A 255 7.98 -13.40 -8.57
N ASP A 256 7.51 -12.35 -9.21
CA ASP A 256 6.92 -11.18 -8.54
C ASP A 256 5.43 -11.41 -8.18
N SER A 257 4.81 -12.44 -8.75
CA SER A 257 3.42 -12.82 -8.50
C SER A 257 3.21 -14.29 -8.81
N ILE A 258 2.20 -14.91 -8.18
CA ILE A 258 1.75 -16.27 -8.50
C ILE A 258 0.32 -16.23 -9.05
N THR A 259 0.03 -17.14 -9.95
CA THR A 259 -1.32 -17.33 -10.50
C THR A 259 -2.21 -18.09 -9.52
N LYS A 260 -3.52 -18.07 -9.80
CA LYS A 260 -4.49 -18.83 -9.01
C LYS A 260 -4.21 -20.34 -9.05
N ASP A 261 -3.84 -20.86 -10.23
CA ASP A 261 -3.58 -22.30 -10.40
C ASP A 261 -2.30 -22.73 -9.68
N GLU A 262 -1.25 -21.90 -9.70
CA GLU A 262 -0.04 -22.11 -8.92
C GLU A 262 -0.35 -22.10 -7.41
N LEU A 263 -1.19 -21.18 -6.95
CA LEU A 263 -1.61 -21.14 -5.55
C LEU A 263 -2.36 -22.43 -5.16
N TYR A 264 -3.27 -22.93 -6.00
CA TYR A 264 -3.94 -24.21 -5.74
C TYR A 264 -2.96 -25.37 -5.70
N THR A 265 -1.96 -25.39 -6.55
CA THR A 265 -0.89 -26.40 -6.53
C THR A 265 -0.10 -26.36 -5.20
N ILE A 266 0.17 -25.13 -4.68
CA ILE A 266 0.84 -24.97 -3.38
C ILE A 266 -0.04 -25.47 -2.23
N LEU A 267 -1.35 -25.31 -2.36
CA LEU A 267 -2.34 -25.75 -1.37
C LEU A 267 -2.72 -27.23 -1.50
N ASP A 268 -2.25 -27.90 -2.54
CA ASP A 268 -2.50 -29.32 -2.75
C ASP A 268 -2.03 -30.16 -1.56
N GLY A 269 -2.88 -31.11 -1.12
CA GLY A 269 -2.66 -31.90 0.08
C GLY A 269 -3.23 -31.27 1.38
N ILE A 270 -3.82 -30.07 1.33
CA ILE A 270 -4.61 -29.52 2.44
C ILE A 270 -6.07 -29.94 2.26
N SER A 271 -6.72 -30.43 3.32
CA SER A 271 -8.14 -30.85 3.26
C SER A 271 -9.05 -29.69 2.78
N GLY A 272 -10.10 -30.01 2.00
CA GLY A 272 -10.92 -29.00 1.33
C GLY A 272 -11.44 -27.87 2.24
N ASN A 273 -11.97 -28.21 3.43
CA ASN A 273 -12.44 -27.21 4.39
C ASN A 273 -11.28 -26.33 4.93
N MET A 274 -10.13 -26.95 5.22
CA MET A 274 -8.94 -26.20 5.67
C MET A 274 -8.36 -25.33 4.56
N ALA A 275 -8.32 -25.83 3.31
CA ALA A 275 -7.88 -25.05 2.17
C ALA A 275 -8.76 -23.80 1.96
N GLN A 276 -10.07 -23.94 2.11
CA GLN A 276 -11.02 -22.83 2.02
C GLN A 276 -10.81 -21.79 3.14
N MET A 277 -10.60 -22.26 4.37
CA MET A 277 -10.29 -21.38 5.51
C MET A 277 -8.97 -20.63 5.30
N VAL A 278 -7.92 -21.33 4.85
CA VAL A 278 -6.63 -20.72 4.55
C VAL A 278 -6.77 -19.68 3.44
N LEU A 279 -7.46 -20.01 2.34
CA LEU A 279 -7.69 -19.10 1.22
C LEU A 279 -8.45 -17.84 1.64
N SER A 280 -9.48 -17.98 2.46
CA SER A 280 -10.24 -16.86 2.98
C SER A 280 -9.38 -15.93 3.84
N ASN A 281 -8.56 -16.49 4.73
CA ASN A 281 -7.66 -15.71 5.57
C ASN A 281 -6.48 -15.14 4.76
N LEU A 282 -5.94 -15.88 3.79
CA LEU A 282 -4.94 -15.36 2.88
C LEU A 282 -5.49 -14.20 2.05
N SER A 283 -6.75 -14.27 1.59
CA SER A 283 -7.35 -13.15 0.87
C SER A 283 -7.39 -11.89 1.73
N LEU A 284 -7.78 -11.98 3.02
CA LEU A 284 -7.73 -10.84 3.94
C LEU A 284 -6.30 -10.33 4.17
N LEU A 285 -5.34 -11.22 4.41
CA LEU A 285 -3.93 -10.86 4.57
C LEU A 285 -3.37 -10.16 3.34
N PHE A 286 -3.73 -10.63 2.15
CA PHE A 286 -3.26 -10.07 0.90
C PHE A 286 -4.01 -8.80 0.51
N PHE A 287 -5.31 -8.67 0.83
CA PHE A 287 -6.09 -7.47 0.58
C PHE A 287 -5.69 -6.32 1.51
N GLU A 288 -5.55 -6.58 2.80
CA GLU A 288 -5.09 -5.55 3.74
C GLU A 288 -3.61 -5.21 3.56
N ASN A 289 -2.78 -6.17 3.16
CA ASN A 289 -1.33 -6.03 3.06
C ASN A 289 -0.76 -6.00 1.63
N ARG A 290 -1.61 -6.10 0.59
CA ARG A 290 -1.25 -5.87 -0.83
C ARG A 290 -0.18 -6.81 -1.42
N ILE A 291 -0.14 -8.07 -1.03
CA ILE A 291 0.88 -9.00 -1.52
C ILE A 291 0.46 -9.70 -2.84
N LEU A 292 -0.86 -9.85 -3.11
CA LEU A 292 -1.34 -10.48 -4.35
C LEU A 292 -2.56 -9.76 -4.96
N PRO A 293 -2.39 -8.89 -5.94
CA PRO A 293 -3.53 -8.22 -6.59
C PRO A 293 -4.43 -9.11 -7.43
N LYS A 294 -4.07 -10.37 -7.70
CA LYS A 294 -4.77 -11.25 -8.67
C LYS A 294 -5.85 -12.18 -8.10
N ILE A 295 -6.09 -12.23 -6.79
CA ILE A 295 -7.03 -13.21 -6.18
C ILE A 295 -8.47 -12.68 -6.05
N ARG A 296 -8.81 -11.52 -6.60
CA ARG A 296 -10.05 -10.76 -6.37
C ARG A 296 -11.31 -11.20 -7.12
N LYS A 297 -11.56 -12.47 -7.40
CA LYS A 297 -12.88 -12.95 -7.88
C LYS A 297 -13.49 -13.96 -6.93
N GLN A 298 -13.91 -13.51 -5.77
CA GLN A 298 -14.50 -14.39 -4.74
C GLN A 298 -15.96 -14.82 -4.98
N SER A 299 -16.75 -14.09 -5.77
CA SER A 299 -18.15 -14.47 -6.04
C SER A 299 -18.33 -15.69 -6.96
N GLN A 300 -17.28 -16.11 -7.68
CA GLN A 300 -17.29 -17.30 -8.51
C GLN A 300 -16.73 -18.56 -7.81
N TRP A 301 -16.17 -18.43 -6.61
CA TRP A 301 -15.49 -19.53 -5.92
C TRP A 301 -16.45 -20.47 -5.20
N GLN A 302 -17.60 -19.96 -4.75
CA GLN A 302 -18.61 -20.78 -4.06
C GLN A 302 -19.35 -21.77 -4.98
N SER A 303 -19.39 -21.50 -6.30
CA SER A 303 -20.08 -22.37 -7.26
C SER A 303 -19.24 -23.46 -7.91
N GLN A 304 -17.91 -23.52 -7.64
CA GLN A 304 -17.02 -24.54 -8.20
C GLN A 304 -16.54 -25.58 -7.19
N LEU A 305 -16.96 -25.46 -5.92
CA LEU A 305 -16.63 -26.42 -4.83
C LEU A 305 -17.87 -27.18 -4.34
N GLN A 306 -19.01 -27.07 -5.04
CA GLN A 306 -20.16 -27.98 -4.97
C GLN A 306 -20.11 -28.95 -6.16
#